data_fa5c60ab0f1cdd1eacbb1ae4cb036bbb
#
_entry.id   fa5c60ab0f1cdd1eacbb1ae4cb036bbb
#
_cell.length_a   1.000
_cell.length_b   1.000
_cell.length_c   1.000
_cell.angle_alpha   90.00
_cell.angle_beta   90.00
_cell.angle_gamma   90.00
#
_symmetry.space_group_name_H-M   'P 1'
#
loop_
_entity.id
_entity.type
_entity.pdbx_description
1 polymer ?
#
loop_
_entity_poly.entity_id
_entity_poly.type
_entity_poly.pdbx_seq_one_letter_code
_entity_poly.pdbx_strand_id
1 'polypeptide(L)'
;MIFLAIIGTFIFYLFYEENINFKPQSISLAQIISFLKGNKKISNFALITFFNLLANNFTANLFIIFVSNYLGLKDYAGYLLILYFTITLISTPLWYFFGKNFSNMYLLQLGTIITIFGFFFVAFTSANNWELYMLVIFITGIGIGVDLIIPQIELADILDNNKDNRLSQIFTSFFSIIRKAAIGVAAGIALTGYGYLENVGFSLILDIPNIMIFYFIVPISIKIIVLILVMRYRSKFHVSVRG
;
A
#
# COMPACT_ATOMS: atom_id res chain seq x y z
N MET A 1 -22.34 8.23 0.43
CA MET A 1 -21.39 7.12 0.17
C MET A 1 -22.06 5.74 0.21
N ILE A 2 -22.78 5.37 1.28
CA ILE A 2 -23.45 4.05 1.40
C ILE A 2 -24.40 3.79 0.22
N PHE A 3 -25.18 4.78 -0.21
CA PHE A 3 -26.12 4.66 -1.33
C PHE A 3 -25.44 4.36 -2.67
N LEU A 4 -24.29 4.99 -2.95
CA LEU A 4 -23.50 4.73 -4.17
C LEU A 4 -22.86 3.33 -4.14
N ALA A 5 -22.42 2.87 -2.98
CA ALA A 5 -21.89 1.52 -2.82
C ALA A 5 -23.01 0.46 -3.05
N ILE A 6 -24.22 0.70 -2.53
CA ILE A 6 -25.37 -0.19 -2.75
C ILE A 6 -25.75 -0.23 -4.23
N ILE A 7 -25.83 0.93 -4.90
CA ILE A 7 -26.12 0.99 -6.34
C ILE A 7 -25.03 0.27 -7.15
N GLY A 8 -23.75 0.51 -6.84
CA GLY A 8 -22.65 -0.16 -7.53
C GLY A 8 -22.69 -1.69 -7.36
N THR A 9 -22.98 -2.17 -6.14
CA THR A 9 -23.13 -3.60 -5.85
C THR A 9 -24.34 -4.18 -6.57
N PHE A 10 -25.45 -3.45 -6.64
CA PHE A 10 -26.67 -3.88 -7.33
C PHE A 10 -26.47 -3.94 -8.85
N ILE A 11 -25.81 -2.94 -9.45
CA ILE A 11 -25.44 -2.93 -10.87
C ILE A 11 -24.50 -4.11 -11.18
N PHE A 12 -23.47 -4.32 -10.35
CA PHE A 12 -22.58 -5.45 -10.49
C PHE A 12 -23.32 -6.78 -10.44
N TYR A 13 -24.24 -6.96 -9.49
CA TYR A 13 -25.07 -8.16 -9.36
C TYR A 13 -25.95 -8.41 -10.59
N LEU A 14 -26.50 -7.36 -11.22
CA LEU A 14 -27.35 -7.48 -12.41
C LEU A 14 -26.58 -7.89 -13.67
N PHE A 15 -25.30 -7.53 -13.78
CA PHE A 15 -24.48 -7.80 -14.95
C PHE A 15 -23.46 -8.94 -14.76
N TYR A 16 -23.37 -9.49 -13.55
CA TYR A 16 -22.46 -10.57 -13.24
C TYR A 16 -23.15 -11.93 -13.43
N GLU A 17 -22.97 -12.53 -14.61
CA GLU A 17 -23.29 -13.94 -14.82
C GLU A 17 -22.15 -14.80 -14.27
N GLU A 18 -22.39 -15.41 -13.11
CA GLU A 18 -21.42 -16.30 -12.46
C GLU A 18 -21.47 -17.69 -13.10
N ASN A 19 -20.65 -17.90 -14.14
CA ASN A 19 -20.40 -19.23 -14.71
C ASN A 19 -19.23 -19.91 -13.98
N ILE A 20 -19.29 -19.98 -12.64
CA ILE A 20 -18.23 -20.59 -11.86
C ILE A 20 -18.68 -21.93 -11.28
N ASN A 21 -18.28 -23.02 -11.96
CA ASN A 21 -18.21 -24.34 -11.34
C ASN A 21 -17.03 -24.38 -10.34
N PHE A 22 -17.11 -23.57 -9.28
CA PHE A 22 -16.08 -23.48 -8.25
C PHE A 22 -16.30 -24.57 -7.22
N LYS A 23 -15.44 -25.61 -7.21
CA LYS A 23 -15.27 -26.49 -6.05
C LYS A 23 -14.22 -25.83 -5.14
N PRO A 24 -14.60 -25.25 -3.99
CA PRO A 24 -13.64 -24.70 -3.05
C PRO A 24 -12.77 -25.85 -2.52
N GLN A 25 -11.51 -25.89 -2.93
CA GLN A 25 -10.53 -26.79 -2.32
C GLN A 25 -9.91 -26.09 -1.13
N SER A 26 -9.95 -26.71 0.03
CA SER A 26 -9.25 -26.23 1.22
C SER A 26 -7.75 -26.29 0.98
N ILE A 27 -7.12 -25.13 0.89
CA ILE A 27 -5.67 -25.03 0.72
C ILE A 27 -5.03 -24.95 2.10
N SER A 28 -4.15 -25.91 2.42
CA SER A 28 -3.45 -25.92 3.69
C SER A 28 -2.31 -24.88 3.71
N LEU A 29 -2.05 -24.26 4.88
CA LEU A 29 -0.91 -23.35 5.07
C LEU A 29 0.42 -24.02 4.70
N ALA A 30 0.57 -25.32 4.94
CA ALA A 30 1.77 -26.08 4.58
C ALA A 30 2.01 -26.11 3.06
N GLN A 31 0.96 -26.21 2.25
CA GLN A 31 1.04 -26.15 0.78
C GLN A 31 1.49 -24.76 0.31
N ILE A 32 0.99 -23.70 0.93
CA ILE A 32 1.39 -22.32 0.63
C ILE A 32 2.89 -22.12 0.93
N ILE A 33 3.33 -22.55 2.10
CA ILE A 33 4.74 -22.40 2.53
C ILE A 33 5.69 -23.20 1.63
N SER A 34 5.36 -24.44 1.30
CA SER A 34 6.20 -25.28 0.43
C SER A 34 6.33 -24.69 -0.96
N PHE A 35 5.25 -24.12 -1.47
CA PHE A 35 5.21 -23.47 -2.75
C PHE A 35 6.06 -22.18 -2.80
N LEU A 36 5.98 -21.35 -1.77
CA LEU A 36 6.80 -20.12 -1.64
C LEU A 36 8.29 -20.44 -1.58
N LYS A 37 8.68 -21.50 -0.87
CA LYS A 37 10.08 -21.94 -0.81
C LYS A 37 10.62 -22.36 -2.18
N GLY A 38 9.77 -22.92 -3.04
CA GLY A 38 10.12 -23.32 -4.40
C GLY A 38 10.17 -22.17 -5.40
N ASN A 39 9.50 -21.03 -5.12
CA ASN A 39 9.30 -19.97 -6.12
C ASN A 39 9.80 -18.59 -5.63
N LYS A 40 11.10 -18.35 -5.81
CA LYS A 40 11.78 -17.13 -5.34
C LYS A 40 11.18 -15.83 -5.90
N LYS A 41 10.65 -15.85 -7.14
CA LYS A 41 10.02 -14.67 -7.76
C LYS A 41 8.80 -14.25 -6.95
N ILE A 42 7.94 -15.19 -6.63
CA ILE A 42 6.70 -14.97 -5.90
C ILE A 42 6.96 -14.58 -4.45
N SER A 43 7.89 -15.25 -3.79
CA SER A 43 8.27 -14.94 -2.41
C SER A 43 8.78 -13.50 -2.28
N ASN A 44 9.63 -13.04 -3.22
CA ASN A 44 10.12 -11.66 -3.21
C ASN A 44 9.00 -10.66 -3.50
N PHE A 45 8.10 -10.97 -4.43
CA PHE A 45 6.95 -10.11 -4.71
C PHE A 45 6.00 -10.03 -3.50
N ALA A 46 5.79 -11.13 -2.80
CA ALA A 46 5.02 -11.18 -1.57
C ALA A 46 5.60 -10.27 -0.47
N LEU A 47 6.93 -10.28 -0.29
CA LEU A 47 7.61 -9.40 0.66
C LEU A 47 7.46 -7.93 0.27
N ILE A 48 7.64 -7.59 -1.01
CA ILE A 48 7.42 -6.24 -1.52
C ILE A 48 5.99 -5.78 -1.20
N THR A 49 5.00 -6.61 -1.52
CA THR A 49 3.58 -6.31 -1.30
C THR A 49 3.27 -6.12 0.19
N PHE A 50 3.79 -7.00 1.05
CA PHE A 50 3.59 -6.91 2.50
C PHE A 50 4.14 -5.60 3.07
N PHE A 51 5.42 -5.30 2.83
CA PHE A 51 6.03 -4.09 3.38
C PHE A 51 5.45 -2.81 2.78
N ASN A 52 5.09 -2.82 1.49
CA ASN A 52 4.46 -1.67 0.86
C ASN A 52 3.09 -1.36 1.48
N LEU A 53 2.25 -2.38 1.66
CA LEU A 53 0.96 -2.24 2.33
C LEU A 53 1.12 -1.87 3.81
N LEU A 54 2.12 -2.43 4.49
CA LEU A 54 2.43 -2.10 5.87
C LEU A 54 2.71 -0.59 6.02
N ALA A 55 3.62 -0.03 5.19
CA ALA A 55 3.94 1.39 5.21
C ALA A 55 2.71 2.28 4.97
N ASN A 56 1.94 1.96 3.92
CA ASN A 56 0.74 2.74 3.57
C ASN A 56 -0.31 2.72 4.67
N ASN A 57 -0.51 1.56 5.33
CA ASN A 57 -1.50 1.44 6.39
C ASN A 57 -1.04 2.07 7.71
N PHE A 58 0.26 2.13 8.01
CA PHE A 58 0.77 2.92 9.14
C PHE A 58 0.29 4.37 9.04
N THR A 59 0.55 5.00 7.91
CA THR A 59 0.14 6.38 7.65
C THR A 59 -1.37 6.55 7.66
N ALA A 60 -2.11 5.64 6.99
CA ALA A 60 -3.56 5.72 6.91
C ALA A 60 -4.24 5.65 8.30
N ASN A 61 -3.77 4.77 9.19
CA ASN A 61 -4.31 4.63 10.54
C ASN A 61 -4.07 5.86 11.43
N LEU A 62 -2.97 6.57 11.22
CA LEU A 62 -2.60 7.73 12.02
C LEU A 62 -2.95 9.07 11.38
N PHE A 63 -3.45 9.07 10.14
CA PHE A 63 -3.75 10.29 9.38
C PHE A 63 -4.62 11.27 10.15
N ILE A 64 -5.77 10.81 10.65
CA ILE A 64 -6.71 11.68 11.38
C ILE A 64 -6.06 12.24 12.65
N ILE A 65 -5.33 11.42 13.40
CA ILE A 65 -4.64 11.83 14.62
C ILE A 65 -3.56 12.87 14.30
N PHE A 66 -2.76 12.64 13.27
CA PHE A 66 -1.72 13.56 12.82
C PHE A 66 -2.31 14.91 12.41
N VAL A 67 -3.33 14.91 11.56
CA VAL A 67 -3.96 16.15 11.08
C VAL A 67 -4.67 16.89 12.21
N SER A 68 -5.41 16.18 13.07
CA SER A 68 -6.20 16.81 14.13
C SER A 68 -5.35 17.30 15.29
N ASN A 69 -4.40 16.49 15.77
CA ASN A 69 -3.69 16.77 17.01
C ASN A 69 -2.34 17.48 16.76
N TYR A 70 -1.59 17.07 15.72
CA TYR A 70 -0.28 17.65 15.45
C TYR A 70 -0.37 18.93 14.60
N LEU A 71 -1.18 18.91 13.52
CA LEU A 71 -1.37 20.10 12.68
C LEU A 71 -2.46 21.06 13.22
N GLY A 72 -3.27 20.64 14.20
CA GLY A 72 -4.36 21.47 14.73
C GLY A 72 -5.54 21.65 13.80
N LEU A 73 -5.65 20.84 12.72
CA LEU A 73 -6.65 20.98 11.65
C LEU A 73 -7.82 20.00 11.80
N LYS A 74 -8.35 19.83 13.02
CA LYS A 74 -9.41 18.88 13.33
C LYS A 74 -10.63 19.00 12.39
N ASP A 75 -11.10 20.20 12.16
CA ASP A 75 -12.29 20.46 11.34
C ASP A 75 -12.06 20.21 9.84
N TYR A 76 -10.81 20.20 9.41
CA TYR A 76 -10.40 19.97 8.02
C TYR A 76 -9.92 18.55 7.74
N ALA A 77 -9.75 17.70 8.77
CA ALA A 77 -9.18 16.37 8.62
C ALA A 77 -9.95 15.50 7.62
N GLY A 78 -11.29 15.55 7.62
CA GLY A 78 -12.13 14.84 6.66
C GLY A 78 -11.96 15.33 5.22
N TYR A 79 -11.86 16.65 5.02
CA TYR A 79 -11.65 17.23 3.69
C TYR A 79 -10.27 16.88 3.12
N LEU A 80 -9.23 16.92 3.96
CA LEU A 80 -7.87 16.52 3.57
C LEU A 80 -7.78 15.05 3.21
N LEU A 81 -8.51 14.19 3.92
CA LEU A 81 -8.60 12.76 3.61
C LEU A 81 -9.29 12.52 2.26
N ILE A 82 -10.40 13.21 2.00
CA ILE A 82 -11.12 13.13 0.71
C ILE A 82 -10.21 13.64 -0.42
N LEU A 83 -9.51 14.75 -0.22
CA LEU A 83 -8.56 15.30 -1.19
C LEU A 83 -7.45 14.28 -1.52
N TYR A 84 -6.86 13.67 -0.50
CA TYR A 84 -5.84 12.64 -0.66
C TYR A 84 -6.33 11.45 -1.51
N PHE A 85 -7.52 10.90 -1.19
CA PHE A 85 -8.09 9.82 -1.98
C PHE A 85 -8.47 10.25 -3.40
N THR A 86 -8.94 11.47 -3.58
CA THR A 86 -9.29 12.01 -4.91
C THR A 86 -8.04 12.09 -5.79
N ILE A 87 -6.94 12.63 -5.27
CA ILE A 87 -5.67 12.70 -6.01
C ILE A 87 -5.17 11.29 -6.33
N THR A 88 -5.23 10.37 -5.38
CA THR A 88 -4.84 8.97 -5.57
C THR A 88 -5.65 8.30 -6.68
N LEU A 89 -6.98 8.48 -6.68
CA LEU A 89 -7.85 7.91 -7.72
C LEU A 89 -7.61 8.52 -9.09
N ILE A 90 -7.40 9.85 -9.18
CA ILE A 90 -7.10 10.53 -10.46
C ILE A 90 -5.73 10.10 -11.00
N SER A 91 -4.75 9.88 -10.14
CA SER A 91 -3.41 9.44 -10.55
C SER A 91 -3.36 7.99 -11.03
N THR A 92 -4.26 7.13 -10.57
CA THR A 92 -4.31 5.70 -10.90
C THR A 92 -4.42 5.43 -12.42
N PRO A 93 -5.32 6.05 -13.19
CA PRO A 93 -5.37 5.89 -14.64
C PRO A 93 -4.09 6.36 -15.35
N LEU A 94 -3.44 7.40 -14.86
CA LEU A 94 -2.16 7.88 -15.44
C LEU A 94 -1.09 6.79 -15.33
N TRP A 95 -0.98 6.14 -14.19
CA TRP A 95 -0.04 5.04 -13.98
C TRP A 95 -0.36 3.82 -14.85
N TYR A 96 -1.65 3.53 -15.09
CA TYR A 96 -2.05 2.49 -16.03
C TYR A 96 -1.58 2.80 -17.46
N PHE A 97 -1.71 4.05 -17.93
CA PHE A 97 -1.21 4.46 -19.24
C PHE A 97 0.31 4.31 -19.35
N PHE A 98 1.06 4.71 -18.33
CA PHE A 98 2.51 4.51 -18.29
C PHE A 98 2.89 3.03 -18.26
N GLY A 99 2.05 2.17 -17.69
CA GLY A 99 2.24 0.71 -17.67
C GLY A 99 2.31 0.06 -19.05
N LYS A 100 1.79 0.71 -20.08
CA LYS A 100 1.92 0.23 -21.47
C LYS A 100 3.35 0.29 -22.01
N ASN A 101 4.16 1.22 -21.51
CA ASN A 101 5.50 1.50 -22.02
C ASN A 101 6.62 1.11 -21.05
N PHE A 102 6.30 0.91 -19.79
CA PHE A 102 7.27 0.64 -18.72
C PHE A 102 6.90 -0.64 -17.99
N SER A 103 7.90 -1.34 -17.43
CA SER A 103 7.63 -2.52 -16.60
C SER A 103 6.92 -2.15 -15.31
N ASN A 104 6.04 -3.03 -14.83
CA ASN A 104 5.28 -2.84 -13.58
C ASN A 104 6.18 -2.49 -12.39
N MET A 105 7.29 -3.21 -12.24
CA MET A 105 8.23 -2.97 -11.13
C MET A 105 9.02 -1.67 -11.28
N TYR A 106 9.20 -1.16 -12.49
CA TYR A 106 9.79 0.17 -12.70
C TYR A 106 8.82 1.27 -12.23
N LEU A 107 7.56 1.14 -12.58
CA LEU A 107 6.53 2.08 -12.13
C LEU A 107 6.36 2.04 -10.61
N LEU A 108 6.36 0.84 -10.00
CA LEU A 108 6.32 0.69 -8.54
C LEU A 108 7.53 1.37 -7.88
N GLN A 109 8.72 1.24 -8.48
CA GLN A 109 9.92 1.94 -8.02
C GLN A 109 9.75 3.46 -8.07
N LEU A 110 9.27 4.00 -9.21
CA LEU A 110 9.04 5.44 -9.36
C LEU A 110 8.01 5.97 -8.37
N GLY A 111 6.87 5.29 -8.22
CA GLY A 111 5.85 5.67 -7.25
C GLY A 111 6.36 5.64 -5.82
N THR A 112 7.17 4.63 -5.47
CA THR A 112 7.81 4.55 -4.15
C THR A 112 8.76 5.72 -3.92
N ILE A 113 9.57 6.11 -4.92
CA ILE A 113 10.47 7.28 -4.83
C ILE A 113 9.65 8.56 -4.65
N ILE A 114 8.59 8.76 -5.43
CA ILE A 114 7.70 9.93 -5.31
C ILE A 114 7.08 9.98 -3.92
N THR A 115 6.61 8.84 -3.39
CA THR A 115 6.03 8.75 -2.05
C THR A 115 7.08 9.11 -0.98
N ILE A 116 8.30 8.57 -1.04
CA ILE A 116 9.40 8.90 -0.12
C ILE A 116 9.70 10.39 -0.17
N PHE A 117 9.80 10.96 -1.37
CA PHE A 117 10.04 12.40 -1.57
C PHE A 117 8.93 13.26 -0.97
N GLY A 118 7.66 12.90 -1.21
CA GLY A 118 6.53 13.59 -0.60
C GLY A 118 6.52 13.50 0.92
N PHE A 119 6.84 12.32 1.47
CA PHE A 119 6.96 12.12 2.92
C PHE A 119 8.10 12.92 3.56
N PHE A 120 9.18 13.20 2.82
CA PHE A 120 10.28 14.02 3.33
C PHE A 120 9.78 15.40 3.79
N PHE A 121 8.80 15.98 3.10
CA PHE A 121 8.24 17.27 3.49
C PHE A 121 7.41 17.21 4.78
N VAL A 122 6.95 16.04 5.22
CA VAL A 122 6.26 15.89 6.52
C VAL A 122 7.13 16.37 7.68
N ALA A 123 8.45 16.15 7.60
CA ALA A 123 9.39 16.59 8.62
C ALA A 123 9.37 18.11 8.87
N PHE A 124 8.92 18.90 7.89
CA PHE A 124 8.87 20.35 7.96
C PHE A 124 7.46 20.91 8.20
N THR A 125 6.46 20.03 8.35
CA THR A 125 5.08 20.45 8.63
C THR A 125 4.90 20.78 10.11
N SER A 126 4.07 21.79 10.38
CA SER A 126 3.67 22.22 11.72
C SER A 126 2.30 22.89 11.66
N ALA A 127 1.71 23.20 12.80
CA ALA A 127 0.45 23.94 12.87
C ALA A 127 0.53 25.33 12.18
N ASN A 128 1.74 25.93 12.13
CA ASN A 128 1.95 27.26 11.55
C ASN A 128 2.15 27.25 10.03
N ASN A 129 2.46 26.08 9.43
CA ASN A 129 2.73 25.94 7.98
C ASN A 129 2.00 24.73 7.38
N TRP A 130 0.76 24.55 7.79
CA TRP A 130 -0.08 23.43 7.34
C TRP A 130 -0.26 23.36 5.80
N GLU A 131 -0.05 24.49 5.09
CA GLU A 131 -0.09 24.55 3.63
C GLU A 131 0.94 23.61 3.00
N LEU A 132 2.09 23.44 3.67
CA LEU A 132 3.10 22.47 3.23
C LEU A 132 2.55 21.04 3.25
N TYR A 133 1.62 20.74 4.16
CA TYR A 133 0.98 19.43 4.21
C TYR A 133 0.06 19.18 3.01
N MET A 134 -0.51 20.21 2.40
CA MET A 134 -1.23 20.07 1.13
C MET A 134 -0.31 19.57 0.01
N LEU A 135 0.93 20.07 -0.04
CA LEU A 135 1.95 19.57 -0.97
C LEU A 135 2.28 18.11 -0.70
N VAL A 136 2.41 17.72 0.59
CA VAL A 136 2.60 16.31 0.98
C VAL A 136 1.47 15.44 0.46
N ILE A 137 0.20 15.83 0.69
CA ILE A 137 -0.98 15.11 0.21
C ILE A 137 -0.93 14.93 -1.31
N PHE A 138 -0.59 15.99 -2.05
CA PHE A 138 -0.55 15.96 -3.51
C PHE A 138 0.52 14.98 -4.02
N ILE A 139 1.76 15.12 -3.55
CA ILE A 139 2.89 14.30 -4.01
C ILE A 139 2.68 12.84 -3.59
N THR A 140 2.32 12.58 -2.33
CA THR A 140 2.13 11.21 -1.84
C THR A 140 0.90 10.55 -2.45
N GLY A 141 -0.18 11.30 -2.69
CA GLY A 141 -1.37 10.80 -3.39
C GLY A 141 -1.06 10.30 -4.80
N ILE A 142 -0.23 11.04 -5.55
CA ILE A 142 0.25 10.58 -6.86
C ILE A 142 1.07 9.30 -6.72
N GLY A 143 2.02 9.26 -5.78
CA GLY A 143 2.89 8.10 -5.57
C GLY A 143 2.11 6.84 -5.17
N ILE A 144 1.10 6.97 -4.31
CA ILE A 144 0.27 5.84 -3.84
C ILE A 144 -0.70 5.34 -4.93
N GLY A 145 -1.05 6.17 -5.92
CA GLY A 145 -1.83 5.71 -7.07
C GLY A 145 -1.19 4.50 -7.79
N VAL A 146 0.14 4.42 -7.82
CA VAL A 146 0.87 3.23 -8.30
C VAL A 146 0.57 2.00 -7.45
N ASP A 147 0.56 2.16 -6.14
CA ASP A 147 0.41 1.07 -5.18
C ASP A 147 -0.98 0.42 -5.26
N LEU A 148 -1.97 1.13 -5.79
CA LEU A 148 -3.32 0.59 -5.99
C LEU A 148 -3.41 -0.35 -7.18
N ILE A 149 -2.70 -0.06 -8.27
CA ILE A 149 -2.90 -0.78 -9.53
C ILE A 149 -1.76 -1.70 -9.90
N ILE A 150 -0.51 -1.27 -9.75
CA ILE A 150 0.65 -2.03 -10.26
C ILE A 150 0.84 -3.39 -9.58
N PRO A 151 0.69 -3.54 -8.25
CA PRO A 151 0.77 -4.87 -7.62
C PRO A 151 -0.32 -5.84 -8.11
N GLN A 152 -1.50 -5.33 -8.51
CA GLN A 152 -2.57 -6.18 -9.04
C GLN A 152 -2.22 -6.67 -10.45
N ILE A 153 -1.68 -5.77 -11.30
CA ILE A 153 -1.24 -6.12 -12.66
C ILE A 153 -0.09 -7.14 -12.58
N GLU A 154 0.92 -6.90 -11.75
CA GLU A 154 2.04 -7.84 -11.60
C GLU A 154 1.58 -9.20 -11.08
N LEU A 155 0.60 -9.23 -10.17
CA LEU A 155 -0.01 -10.47 -9.71
C LEU A 155 -0.72 -11.19 -10.86
N ALA A 156 -1.50 -10.48 -11.67
CA ALA A 156 -2.16 -11.05 -12.84
C ALA A 156 -1.14 -11.62 -13.83
N ASP A 157 -0.07 -10.88 -14.16
CA ASP A 157 1.00 -11.34 -15.03
C ASP A 157 1.70 -12.61 -14.52
N ILE A 158 1.89 -12.71 -13.20
CA ILE A 158 2.45 -13.92 -12.56
C ILE A 158 1.49 -15.10 -12.73
N LEU A 159 0.18 -14.87 -12.60
CA LEU A 159 -0.85 -15.90 -12.71
C LEU A 159 -1.02 -16.38 -14.16
N ASP A 160 -1.06 -15.48 -15.13
CA ASP A 160 -1.22 -15.80 -16.56
C ASP A 160 -0.05 -16.65 -17.08
N ASN A 161 1.14 -16.43 -16.56
CA ASN A 161 2.30 -17.26 -16.89
C ASN A 161 2.23 -18.69 -16.31
N ASN A 162 1.35 -18.92 -15.34
CA ASN A 162 1.12 -20.23 -14.74
C ASN A 162 -0.27 -20.75 -15.18
N LYS A 163 -0.32 -21.53 -16.25
CA LYS A 163 -1.57 -22.09 -16.82
C LYS A 163 -2.33 -23.05 -15.90
N ASP A 164 -1.88 -23.27 -14.67
CA ASP A 164 -2.53 -24.13 -13.71
C ASP A 164 -3.51 -23.35 -12.83
N ASN A 165 -4.79 -23.54 -13.07
CA ASN A 165 -5.89 -22.90 -12.33
C ASN A 165 -5.79 -23.13 -10.81
N ARG A 166 -5.25 -24.25 -10.36
CA ARG A 166 -5.08 -24.56 -8.93
C ARG A 166 -4.02 -23.65 -8.32
N LEU A 167 -2.91 -23.43 -9.01
CA LEU A 167 -1.85 -22.54 -8.55
C LEU A 167 -2.36 -21.10 -8.48
N SER A 168 -3.16 -20.65 -9.46
CA SER A 168 -3.75 -19.32 -9.45
C SER A 168 -4.63 -19.06 -8.23
N GLN A 169 -5.41 -20.05 -7.80
CA GLN A 169 -6.23 -19.96 -6.58
C GLN A 169 -5.37 -19.87 -5.30
N ILE A 170 -4.32 -20.69 -5.20
CA ILE A 170 -3.37 -20.66 -4.08
C ILE A 170 -2.75 -19.26 -3.96
N PHE A 171 -2.32 -18.68 -5.08
CA PHE A 171 -1.74 -17.35 -5.11
C PHE A 171 -2.70 -16.25 -4.65
N THR A 172 -3.88 -16.20 -5.25
CA THR A 172 -4.88 -15.17 -4.91
C THR A 172 -5.24 -15.23 -3.43
N SER A 173 -5.43 -16.43 -2.90
CA SER A 173 -5.72 -16.64 -1.47
C SER A 173 -4.55 -16.18 -0.59
N PHE A 174 -3.32 -16.54 -0.96
CA PHE A 174 -2.12 -16.16 -0.24
C PHE A 174 -1.91 -14.64 -0.21
N PHE A 175 -2.05 -13.96 -1.37
CA PHE A 175 -1.95 -12.50 -1.41
C PHE A 175 -3.06 -11.79 -0.64
N SER A 176 -4.26 -12.39 -0.55
CA SER A 176 -5.32 -11.88 0.32
C SER A 176 -4.95 -11.97 1.80
N ILE A 177 -4.30 -13.06 2.22
CA ILE A 177 -3.80 -13.23 3.60
C ILE A 177 -2.70 -12.19 3.90
N ILE A 178 -1.73 -12.02 2.99
CA ILE A 178 -0.66 -11.02 3.13
C ILE A 178 -1.24 -9.62 3.29
N ARG A 179 -2.22 -9.26 2.47
CA ARG A 179 -2.88 -7.95 2.53
C ARG A 179 -3.55 -7.73 3.88
N LYS A 180 -4.34 -8.70 4.34
CA LYS A 180 -5.02 -8.62 5.64
C LYS A 180 -4.03 -8.58 6.80
N ALA A 181 -2.95 -9.37 6.73
CA ALA A 181 -1.89 -9.37 7.74
C ALA A 181 -1.18 -8.01 7.79
N ALA A 182 -0.82 -7.42 6.65
CA ALA A 182 -0.17 -6.11 6.60
C ALA A 182 -1.06 -5.01 7.20
N ILE A 183 -2.36 -5.00 6.89
CA ILE A 183 -3.33 -4.05 7.44
C ILE A 183 -3.45 -4.23 8.96
N GLY A 184 -3.64 -5.47 9.43
CA GLY A 184 -3.80 -5.75 10.86
C GLY A 184 -2.55 -5.43 11.69
N VAL A 185 -1.36 -5.80 11.18
CA VAL A 185 -0.08 -5.49 11.84
C VAL A 185 0.16 -3.98 11.88
N ALA A 186 -0.10 -3.27 10.77
CA ALA A 186 0.04 -1.82 10.73
C ALA A 186 -0.90 -1.14 11.75
N ALA A 187 -2.17 -1.50 11.78
CA ALA A 187 -3.14 -0.93 12.72
C ALA A 187 -2.75 -1.25 14.18
N GLY A 188 -2.41 -2.51 14.46
CA GLY A 188 -1.97 -2.93 15.78
C GLY A 188 -0.78 -2.14 16.28
N ILE A 189 0.31 -2.09 15.52
CA ILE A 189 1.54 -1.42 15.97
C ILE A 189 1.37 0.12 15.96
N ALA A 190 0.75 0.70 14.92
CA ALA A 190 0.63 2.14 14.81
C ALA A 190 -0.25 2.74 15.92
N LEU A 191 -1.46 2.20 16.11
CA LEU A 191 -2.42 2.77 17.06
C LEU A 191 -2.06 2.43 18.51
N THR A 192 -1.74 1.15 18.81
CA THR A 192 -1.42 0.75 20.18
C THR A 192 -0.06 1.27 20.62
N GLY A 193 0.94 1.25 19.72
CA GLY A 193 2.28 1.76 20.00
C GLY A 193 2.26 3.26 20.27
N TYR A 194 1.63 4.04 19.39
CA TYR A 194 1.46 5.47 19.59
C TYR A 194 0.67 5.78 20.88
N GLY A 195 -0.50 5.15 21.04
CA GLY A 195 -1.36 5.40 22.20
C GLY A 195 -0.72 5.03 23.53
N TYR A 196 0.08 3.95 23.57
CA TYR A 196 0.81 3.57 24.78
C TYR A 196 1.84 4.64 25.18
N LEU A 197 2.67 5.09 24.22
CA LEU A 197 3.70 6.10 24.51
C LEU A 197 3.11 7.43 24.91
N GLU A 198 2.00 7.82 24.31
CA GLU A 198 1.28 9.06 24.64
C GLU A 198 0.72 9.01 26.07
N ASN A 199 0.10 7.89 26.46
CA ASN A 199 -0.47 7.70 27.79
C ASN A 199 0.57 7.65 28.90
N VAL A 200 1.76 7.10 28.63
CA VAL A 200 2.86 7.03 29.61
C VAL A 200 3.64 8.35 29.66
N GLY A 201 3.41 9.27 28.73
CA GLY A 201 4.17 10.52 28.62
C GLY A 201 5.64 10.31 28.27
N PHE A 202 5.95 9.18 27.62
CA PHE A 202 7.32 8.82 27.24
C PHE A 202 7.59 9.23 25.79
N SER A 203 8.66 9.99 25.56
CA SER A 203 9.15 10.26 24.20
C SER A 203 10.25 9.27 23.82
N LEU A 204 10.07 8.57 22.69
CA LEU A 204 11.06 7.62 22.18
C LEU A 204 12.36 8.30 21.76
N ILE A 205 12.27 9.49 21.22
CA ILE A 205 13.41 10.30 20.78
C ILE A 205 13.21 11.70 21.40
N LEU A 206 14.22 12.20 22.10
CA LEU A 206 14.22 13.54 22.68
C LEU A 206 13.87 14.58 21.61
N ASP A 207 12.97 15.50 21.94
CA ASP A 207 12.51 16.61 21.12
C ASP A 207 11.69 16.26 19.86
N ILE A 208 11.44 14.97 19.58
CA ILE A 208 10.58 14.55 18.48
C ILE A 208 9.24 14.03 19.01
N PRO A 209 8.10 14.63 18.64
CA PRO A 209 6.79 14.14 19.02
C PRO A 209 6.57 12.68 18.58
N ASN A 210 6.01 11.84 19.45
CA ASN A 210 5.78 10.43 19.15
C ASN A 210 4.96 10.22 17.89
N ILE A 211 4.01 11.11 17.60
CA ILE A 211 3.22 11.05 16.35
C ILE A 211 4.11 11.15 15.10
N MET A 212 5.16 11.96 15.11
CA MET A 212 6.10 12.09 13.99
C MET A 212 6.89 10.79 13.77
N ILE A 213 7.21 10.07 14.86
CA ILE A 213 7.91 8.79 14.74
C ILE A 213 7.03 7.77 14.00
N PHE A 214 5.78 7.62 14.45
CA PHE A 214 4.87 6.61 13.88
C PHE A 214 4.26 7.02 12.54
N TYR A 215 4.03 8.32 12.32
CA TYR A 215 3.42 8.82 11.09
C TYR A 215 4.43 9.04 9.96
N PHE A 216 5.68 9.40 10.29
CA PHE A 216 6.71 9.78 9.33
C PHE A 216 7.90 8.80 9.33
N ILE A 217 8.65 8.67 10.46
CA ILE A 217 9.91 7.94 10.47
C ILE A 217 9.70 6.44 10.17
N VAL A 218 8.73 5.79 10.79
CA VAL A 218 8.46 4.37 10.58
C VAL A 218 8.01 4.09 9.14
N PRO A 219 6.98 4.76 8.57
CA PRO A 219 6.56 4.51 7.21
C PRO A 219 7.63 4.80 6.16
N ILE A 220 8.40 5.89 6.30
CA ILE A 220 9.47 6.21 5.34
C ILE A 220 10.59 5.16 5.39
N SER A 221 10.95 4.67 6.58
CA SER A 221 11.94 3.60 6.74
C SER A 221 11.48 2.31 6.05
N ILE A 222 10.21 1.95 6.21
CA ILE A 222 9.62 0.79 5.54
C ILE A 222 9.60 1.01 4.02
N LYS A 223 9.25 2.21 3.52
CA LYS A 223 9.27 2.54 2.09
C LYS A 223 10.68 2.47 1.48
N ILE A 224 11.71 2.83 2.23
CA ILE A 224 13.11 2.64 1.80
C ILE A 224 13.43 1.15 1.65
N ILE A 225 12.99 0.31 2.58
CA ILE A 225 13.12 -1.16 2.45
C ILE A 225 12.40 -1.65 1.20
N VAL A 226 11.17 -1.18 0.96
CA VAL A 226 10.40 -1.52 -0.26
C VAL A 226 11.17 -1.12 -1.51
N LEU A 227 11.74 0.09 -1.56
CA LEU A 227 12.54 0.56 -2.69
C LEU A 227 13.71 -0.38 -2.98
N ILE A 228 14.46 -0.77 -1.95
CA ILE A 228 15.58 -1.71 -2.07
C ILE A 228 15.10 -3.08 -2.59
N LEU A 229 13.99 -3.59 -2.06
CA LEU A 229 13.42 -4.87 -2.49
C LEU A 229 12.97 -4.82 -3.96
N VAL A 230 12.30 -3.75 -4.39
CA VAL A 230 11.86 -3.55 -5.77
C VAL A 230 13.05 -3.46 -6.72
N MET A 231 14.11 -2.72 -6.35
CA MET A 231 15.34 -2.63 -7.15
C MET A 231 16.01 -4.01 -7.32
N ARG A 232 16.11 -4.78 -6.25
CA ARG A 232 16.66 -6.15 -6.28
C ARG A 232 15.78 -7.10 -7.11
N TYR A 233 14.46 -6.98 -7.01
CA TYR A 233 13.53 -7.77 -7.80
C TYR A 233 13.69 -7.48 -9.29
N ARG A 234 13.77 -6.21 -9.68
CA ARG A 234 14.00 -5.79 -11.07
C ARG A 234 15.30 -6.34 -11.63
N SER A 235 16.41 -6.15 -10.92
CA SER A 235 17.71 -6.62 -11.38
C SER A 235 17.75 -8.14 -11.57
N LYS A 236 16.99 -8.90 -10.77
CA LYS A 236 17.02 -10.36 -10.78
C LYS A 236 16.05 -10.99 -11.80
N PHE A 237 14.89 -10.38 -11.99
CA PHE A 237 13.80 -11.03 -12.73
C PHE A 237 13.35 -10.30 -14.00
N HIS A 238 13.77 -9.03 -14.23
CA HIS A 238 13.39 -8.25 -15.41
C HIS A 238 14.53 -7.96 -16.40
N VAL A 239 15.76 -8.33 -16.11
CA VAL A 239 16.89 -8.20 -17.07
C VAL A 239 16.77 -9.20 -18.24
N SER A 240 15.91 -10.20 -18.14
CA SER A 240 15.79 -11.31 -19.10
C SER A 240 14.81 -11.08 -20.26
N VAL A 241 14.18 -9.91 -20.40
CA VAL A 241 13.11 -9.68 -21.41
C VAL A 241 13.53 -8.74 -22.56
N ARG A 242 14.80 -8.39 -22.67
CA ARG A 242 15.35 -7.68 -23.85
C ARG A 242 16.59 -8.43 -24.38
N GLY A 243 16.33 -9.54 -25.02
CA GLY A 243 17.23 -10.26 -25.87
C GLY A 243 16.48 -10.71 -27.11
#